data_b5a766eac96819aa24621557c076bac3
#
_entry.id   b5a766eac96819aa24621557c076bac3
#
_cell.length_a   1.000
_cell.length_b   1.000
_cell.length_c   1.000
_cell.angle_alpha   90.00
_cell.angle_beta   90.00
_cell.angle_gamma   90.00
#
_symmetry.space_group_name_H-M   'P 1'
#
loop_
_entity.id
_entity.type
_entity.pdbx_description
1 polymer ?
#
loop_
_entity_poly.entity_id
_entity_poly.type
_entity_poly.pdbx_seq_one_letter_code
_entity_poly.pdbx_strand_id
1 'polypeptide(L)'
;MIPLYSTKQIREIDEYAIKKVGIPGFVLMENASREIFQNVYERITHLSSPKIGFVCGKGNNGGDGFAAARHFYNAGYSIVIVHLGNEKEMSGDCRFNFIILKKLSIGIKRVLFKKYVSSSSLNALKGCNIIFDALLGSGTQGKLREPYPSIINYLNKLRAFKVAIDIPTGLNADTGYAETVFNSNLTITLGHLKKGLFFADGYAYSGEVEKGGIGIPDSLYNRFSPSEFLIEPEDAISGLPVKAKNIHKYSAGKVLTIAGSGSLPGAAVLTAASVLKIGAGASILAFPKSV
;
A
#
# COMPACT_ATOMS: atom_id res chain seq x y z
N MET A 1 6.48 -5.61 16.41
CA MET A 1 6.62 -4.35 15.62
C MET A 1 7.13 -4.67 14.23
N ILE A 2 6.47 -4.18 13.20
CA ILE A 2 6.85 -4.39 11.79
C ILE A 2 7.62 -3.16 11.29
N PRO A 3 8.84 -3.32 10.74
CA PRO A 3 9.61 -2.19 10.25
C PRO A 3 8.96 -1.54 9.02
N LEU A 4 9.01 -0.20 8.97
CA LEU A 4 8.57 0.62 7.85
C LEU A 4 9.77 1.26 7.19
N TYR A 5 9.79 1.25 5.85
CA TYR A 5 10.92 1.75 5.08
C TYR A 5 10.56 2.98 4.24
N SER A 6 11.52 3.85 4.06
CA SER A 6 11.45 4.95 3.10
C SER A 6 11.70 4.44 1.67
N THR A 7 11.25 5.22 0.69
CA THR A 7 11.53 4.93 -0.73
C THR A 7 13.02 4.85 -1.05
N LYS A 8 13.84 5.65 -0.35
CA LYS A 8 15.29 5.62 -0.47
C LYS A 8 15.84 4.28 -0.01
N GLN A 9 15.46 3.82 1.18
CA GLN A 9 15.90 2.52 1.72
C GLN A 9 15.46 1.35 0.82
N ILE A 10 14.23 1.34 0.35
CA ILE A 10 13.76 0.30 -0.59
C ILE A 10 14.62 0.27 -1.85
N ARG A 11 14.93 1.42 -2.45
CA ARG A 11 15.83 1.47 -3.63
C ARG A 11 17.23 0.93 -3.33
N GLU A 12 17.79 1.31 -2.20
CA GLU A 12 19.12 0.85 -1.79
C GLU A 12 19.13 -0.68 -1.59
N ILE A 13 18.05 -1.25 -1.02
CA ILE A 13 17.88 -2.70 -0.84
C ILE A 13 17.76 -3.39 -2.19
N ASP A 14 16.91 -2.89 -3.10
CA ASP A 14 16.74 -3.45 -4.45
C ASP A 14 18.06 -3.40 -5.24
N GLU A 15 18.76 -2.27 -5.19
CA GLU A 15 20.06 -2.13 -5.84
C GLU A 15 21.10 -3.08 -5.26
N TYR A 16 21.12 -3.26 -3.95
CA TYR A 16 22.01 -4.21 -3.30
C TYR A 16 21.67 -5.66 -3.71
N ALA A 17 20.40 -6.02 -3.72
CA ALA A 17 19.95 -7.34 -4.15
C ALA A 17 20.35 -7.63 -5.60
N ILE A 18 20.19 -6.65 -6.49
CA ILE A 18 20.51 -6.81 -7.91
C ILE A 18 22.01 -6.79 -8.15
N LYS A 19 22.73 -5.77 -7.63
CA LYS A 19 24.14 -5.51 -8.01
C LYS A 19 25.14 -6.29 -7.17
N LYS A 20 24.82 -6.61 -5.90
CA LYS A 20 25.75 -7.26 -4.96
C LYS A 20 25.41 -8.71 -4.71
N VAL A 21 24.12 -9.04 -4.53
CA VAL A 21 23.67 -10.43 -4.36
C VAL A 21 23.55 -11.14 -5.72
N GLY A 22 23.25 -10.39 -6.78
CA GLY A 22 23.15 -10.91 -8.15
C GLY A 22 21.77 -11.43 -8.51
N ILE A 23 20.71 -11.05 -7.79
CA ILE A 23 19.34 -11.44 -8.13
C ILE A 23 18.87 -10.58 -9.32
N PRO A 24 18.57 -11.17 -10.49
CA PRO A 24 18.13 -10.38 -11.64
C PRO A 24 16.80 -9.66 -11.36
N GLY A 25 16.64 -8.42 -11.86
CA GLY A 25 15.43 -7.61 -11.65
C GLY A 25 14.15 -8.31 -12.12
N PHE A 26 14.21 -9.03 -13.25
CA PHE A 26 13.05 -9.77 -13.74
C PHE A 26 12.63 -10.94 -12.83
N VAL A 27 13.54 -11.50 -12.01
CA VAL A 27 13.19 -12.51 -10.99
C VAL A 27 12.42 -11.86 -9.84
N LEU A 28 12.87 -10.67 -9.40
CA LEU A 28 12.15 -9.91 -8.37
C LEU A 28 10.75 -9.55 -8.84
N MET A 29 10.60 -9.10 -10.09
CA MET A 29 9.31 -8.77 -10.72
C MET A 29 8.40 -10.00 -10.88
N GLU A 30 8.95 -11.15 -11.23
CA GLU A 30 8.18 -12.41 -11.33
C GLU A 30 7.66 -12.84 -9.94
N ASN A 31 8.50 -12.77 -8.91
CA ASN A 31 8.07 -13.05 -7.54
C ASN A 31 6.99 -12.07 -7.08
N ALA A 32 7.18 -10.76 -7.31
CA ALA A 32 6.19 -9.73 -7.03
C ALA A 32 4.84 -10.04 -7.68
N SER A 33 4.86 -10.41 -8.95
CA SER A 33 3.64 -10.70 -9.71
C SER A 33 2.90 -11.96 -9.22
N ARG A 34 3.63 -12.96 -8.73
CA ARG A 34 3.04 -14.15 -8.11
C ARG A 34 2.37 -13.82 -6.77
N GLU A 35 3.01 -13.00 -5.94
CA GLU A 35 2.41 -12.51 -4.70
C GLU A 35 1.13 -11.72 -4.96
N ILE A 36 1.15 -10.80 -5.95
CA ILE A 36 -0.04 -10.06 -6.37
C ILE A 36 -1.16 -11.02 -6.79
N PHE A 37 -0.82 -12.01 -7.60
CA PHE A 37 -1.77 -13.02 -8.06
C PHE A 37 -2.35 -13.81 -6.88
N GLN A 38 -1.52 -14.37 -6.00
CA GLN A 38 -1.96 -15.22 -4.89
C GLN A 38 -2.88 -14.46 -3.92
N ASN A 39 -2.47 -13.27 -3.48
CA ASN A 39 -3.23 -12.44 -2.55
C ASN A 39 -4.65 -12.12 -3.07
N VAL A 40 -4.78 -11.86 -4.37
CA VAL A 40 -6.10 -11.53 -4.94
C VAL A 40 -6.85 -12.79 -5.37
N TYR A 41 -6.17 -13.82 -5.86
CA TYR A 41 -6.78 -15.06 -6.29
C TYR A 41 -7.61 -15.70 -5.16
N GLU A 42 -7.06 -15.79 -3.96
CA GLU A 42 -7.75 -16.35 -2.79
C GLU A 42 -9.03 -15.56 -2.44
N ARG A 43 -9.00 -14.24 -2.65
CA ARG A 43 -10.15 -13.34 -2.36
C ARG A 43 -11.26 -13.42 -3.40
N ILE A 44 -10.99 -13.92 -4.60
CA ILE A 44 -11.94 -13.91 -5.73
C ILE A 44 -12.43 -15.28 -6.18
N THR A 45 -11.98 -16.36 -5.56
CA THR A 45 -12.38 -17.75 -5.90
C THR A 45 -13.88 -17.98 -5.82
N HIS A 46 -14.58 -17.22 -5.00
CA HIS A 46 -16.04 -17.28 -4.85
C HIS A 46 -16.81 -16.58 -5.99
N LEU A 47 -16.12 -15.78 -6.82
CA LEU A 47 -16.77 -15.07 -7.93
C LEU A 47 -16.84 -15.95 -9.16
N SER A 48 -18.01 -16.01 -9.77
CA SER A 48 -18.20 -16.73 -11.02
C SER A 48 -17.64 -15.94 -12.21
N SER A 49 -16.49 -16.37 -12.74
CA SER A 49 -15.85 -15.80 -13.93
C SER A 49 -15.64 -14.26 -13.90
N PRO A 50 -14.99 -13.70 -12.88
CA PRO A 50 -14.80 -12.25 -12.80
C PRO A 50 -13.95 -11.74 -13.95
N LYS A 51 -14.31 -10.53 -14.41
CA LYS A 51 -13.53 -9.77 -15.39
C LYS A 51 -12.55 -8.86 -14.65
N ILE A 52 -11.28 -8.94 -15.01
CA ILE A 52 -10.19 -8.25 -14.30
C ILE A 52 -9.58 -7.19 -15.20
N GLY A 53 -9.54 -5.95 -14.71
CA GLY A 53 -8.93 -4.81 -15.38
C GLY A 53 -7.57 -4.46 -14.80
N PHE A 54 -6.60 -4.16 -15.66
CA PHE A 54 -5.29 -3.63 -15.28
C PHE A 54 -5.05 -2.29 -15.96
N VAL A 55 -4.58 -1.30 -15.21
CA VAL A 55 -4.15 -0.03 -15.78
C VAL A 55 -2.65 0.12 -15.52
N CYS A 56 -1.87 -0.07 -16.60
CA CYS A 56 -0.42 -0.23 -16.50
C CYS A 56 0.33 1.00 -17.00
N GLY A 57 1.26 1.49 -16.19
CA GLY A 57 2.23 2.51 -16.55
C GLY A 57 3.35 1.97 -17.45
N LYS A 58 4.39 2.82 -17.65
CA LYS A 58 5.57 2.50 -18.50
C LYS A 58 6.77 1.99 -17.69
N GLY A 59 6.73 2.15 -16.37
CA GLY A 59 7.81 1.79 -15.44
C GLY A 59 7.63 0.39 -14.86
N ASN A 60 8.44 0.07 -13.86
CA ASN A 60 8.46 -1.25 -13.22
C ASN A 60 7.11 -1.65 -12.64
N ASN A 61 6.37 -0.72 -12.02
CA ASN A 61 5.02 -1.00 -11.50
C ASN A 61 4.06 -1.48 -12.62
N GLY A 62 4.16 -0.89 -13.83
CA GLY A 62 3.45 -1.39 -15.01
C GLY A 62 3.90 -2.79 -15.40
N GLY A 63 5.19 -3.10 -15.24
CA GLY A 63 5.76 -4.43 -15.46
C GLY A 63 5.19 -5.47 -14.52
N ASP A 64 5.10 -5.16 -13.22
CA ASP A 64 4.44 -5.99 -12.22
C ASP A 64 2.98 -6.24 -12.59
N GLY A 65 2.28 -5.20 -13.07
CA GLY A 65 0.90 -5.29 -13.57
C GLY A 65 0.76 -6.23 -14.78
N PHE A 66 1.64 -6.16 -15.78
CA PHE A 66 1.61 -7.06 -16.94
C PHE A 66 1.93 -8.50 -16.55
N ALA A 67 2.91 -8.70 -15.67
CA ALA A 67 3.27 -10.03 -15.18
C ALA A 67 2.13 -10.64 -14.34
N ALA A 68 1.51 -9.88 -13.43
CA ALA A 68 0.34 -10.33 -12.67
C ALA A 68 -0.84 -10.66 -13.60
N ALA A 69 -1.12 -9.81 -14.59
CA ALA A 69 -2.17 -10.06 -15.58
C ALA A 69 -1.96 -11.39 -16.34
N ARG A 70 -0.70 -11.79 -16.60
CA ARG A 70 -0.36 -13.07 -17.19
C ARG A 70 -0.71 -14.25 -16.28
N HIS A 71 -0.51 -14.11 -14.96
CA HIS A 71 -0.90 -15.16 -14.00
C HIS A 71 -2.43 -15.33 -13.96
N PHE A 72 -3.19 -14.24 -13.92
CA PHE A 72 -4.65 -14.30 -13.98
C PHE A 72 -5.15 -14.88 -15.32
N TYR A 73 -4.52 -14.51 -16.43
CA TYR A 73 -4.81 -15.08 -17.73
C TYR A 73 -4.59 -16.62 -17.76
N ASN A 74 -3.46 -17.09 -17.23
CA ASN A 74 -3.13 -18.50 -17.14
C ASN A 74 -4.11 -19.26 -16.23
N ALA A 75 -4.63 -18.63 -15.20
CA ALA A 75 -5.67 -19.15 -14.32
C ALA A 75 -7.08 -19.13 -14.95
N GLY A 76 -7.22 -18.69 -16.21
CA GLY A 76 -8.46 -18.76 -16.97
C GLY A 76 -9.34 -17.50 -16.94
N TYR A 77 -8.92 -16.42 -16.30
CA TYR A 77 -9.72 -15.21 -16.19
C TYR A 77 -9.75 -14.37 -17.48
N SER A 78 -10.81 -13.55 -17.61
CA SER A 78 -10.91 -12.55 -18.69
C SER A 78 -10.23 -11.26 -18.25
N ILE A 79 -9.26 -10.82 -19.06
CA ILE A 79 -8.37 -9.70 -18.71
C ILE A 79 -8.60 -8.52 -19.66
N VAL A 80 -8.69 -7.33 -19.09
CA VAL A 80 -8.67 -6.05 -19.82
C VAL A 80 -7.45 -5.26 -19.37
N ILE A 81 -6.65 -4.85 -20.33
CA ILE A 81 -5.45 -4.06 -20.08
C ILE A 81 -5.60 -2.70 -20.76
N VAL A 82 -5.52 -1.65 -19.96
CA VAL A 82 -5.31 -0.29 -20.45
C VAL A 82 -3.88 0.11 -20.12
N HIS A 83 -3.06 0.41 -21.13
CA HIS A 83 -1.65 0.73 -20.91
C HIS A 83 -1.27 2.11 -21.46
N LEU A 84 -0.35 2.76 -20.76
CA LEU A 84 0.23 4.04 -21.18
C LEU A 84 1.46 3.82 -22.03
N GLY A 85 1.67 4.73 -22.97
CA GLY A 85 2.84 4.73 -23.84
C GLY A 85 2.88 3.64 -24.90
N ASN A 86 3.96 3.66 -25.66
CA ASN A 86 4.29 2.63 -26.65
C ASN A 86 5.29 1.66 -26.05
N GLU A 87 5.43 0.49 -26.67
CA GLU A 87 6.40 -0.53 -26.28
C GLU A 87 7.83 -0.01 -26.11
N LYS A 88 8.27 0.90 -27.02
CA LYS A 88 9.61 1.51 -26.97
C LYS A 88 9.83 2.47 -25.80
N GLU A 89 8.75 2.97 -25.18
CA GLU A 89 8.79 3.89 -24.05
C GLU A 89 8.80 3.17 -22.70
N MET A 90 8.60 1.86 -22.70
CA MET A 90 8.56 1.05 -21.48
C MET A 90 9.98 0.73 -20.98
N SER A 91 10.16 0.65 -19.65
CA SER A 91 11.40 0.16 -19.04
C SER A 91 11.67 -1.31 -19.42
N GLY A 92 12.92 -1.78 -19.28
CA GLY A 92 13.34 -3.09 -19.78
C GLY A 92 12.44 -4.25 -19.33
N ASP A 93 12.28 -4.42 -18.00
CA ASP A 93 11.48 -5.52 -17.44
C ASP A 93 9.97 -5.32 -17.69
N CYS A 94 9.49 -4.07 -17.70
CA CYS A 94 8.11 -3.74 -18.07
C CYS A 94 7.82 -4.14 -19.52
N ARG A 95 8.71 -3.73 -20.44
CA ARG A 95 8.60 -4.07 -21.86
C ARG A 95 8.63 -5.58 -22.09
N PHE A 96 9.49 -6.29 -21.38
CA PHE A 96 9.60 -7.73 -21.46
C PHE A 96 8.26 -8.42 -21.12
N ASN A 97 7.65 -8.07 -19.98
CA ASN A 97 6.37 -8.65 -19.56
C ASN A 97 5.20 -8.24 -20.47
N PHE A 98 5.20 -6.98 -20.95
CA PHE A 98 4.21 -6.53 -21.94
C PHE A 98 4.25 -7.39 -23.22
N ILE A 99 5.46 -7.64 -23.78
CA ILE A 99 5.63 -8.43 -25.01
C ILE A 99 5.19 -9.88 -24.78
N ILE A 100 5.58 -10.50 -23.66
CA ILE A 100 5.18 -11.88 -23.33
C ILE A 100 3.65 -11.98 -23.29
N LEU A 101 2.99 -11.15 -22.51
CA LEU A 101 1.55 -11.20 -22.35
C LEU A 101 0.84 -10.94 -23.68
N LYS A 102 1.33 -9.98 -24.47
CA LYS A 102 0.80 -9.68 -25.79
C LYS A 102 0.91 -10.88 -26.75
N LYS A 103 2.06 -11.56 -26.78
CA LYS A 103 2.27 -12.75 -27.61
C LYS A 103 1.38 -13.92 -27.20
N LEU A 104 1.23 -14.16 -25.89
CA LEU A 104 0.37 -15.22 -25.37
C LEU A 104 -1.12 -14.97 -25.65
N SER A 105 -1.52 -13.73 -25.84
CA SER A 105 -2.91 -13.35 -26.08
C SER A 105 -3.31 -13.31 -27.57
N ILE A 106 -2.40 -13.56 -28.50
CA ILE A 106 -2.70 -13.53 -29.94
C ILE A 106 -3.76 -14.60 -30.27
N GLY A 107 -4.86 -14.15 -30.90
CA GLY A 107 -5.96 -15.03 -31.29
C GLY A 107 -6.90 -15.45 -30.16
N ILE A 108 -6.67 -14.96 -28.94
CA ILE A 108 -7.44 -15.34 -27.76
C ILE A 108 -8.39 -14.20 -27.34
N LYS A 109 -9.69 -14.48 -27.35
CA LYS A 109 -10.74 -13.48 -27.05
C LYS A 109 -10.80 -13.03 -25.56
N ARG A 110 -10.10 -13.73 -24.65
CA ARG A 110 -10.14 -13.44 -23.20
C ARG A 110 -9.23 -12.30 -22.74
N VAL A 111 -8.37 -11.78 -23.63
CA VAL A 111 -7.47 -10.65 -23.29
C VAL A 111 -7.73 -9.51 -24.25
N LEU A 112 -8.08 -8.36 -23.70
CA LEU A 112 -8.26 -7.10 -24.44
C LEU A 112 -7.15 -6.12 -24.08
N PHE A 113 -6.32 -5.77 -25.06
CA PHE A 113 -5.37 -4.67 -24.93
C PHE A 113 -5.93 -3.37 -25.49
N LYS A 114 -5.84 -2.31 -24.72
CA LYS A 114 -6.21 -0.95 -25.13
C LYS A 114 -5.13 0.03 -24.75
N LYS A 115 -4.53 0.69 -25.74
CA LYS A 115 -3.64 1.82 -25.47
C LYS A 115 -4.46 3.00 -24.96
N TYR A 116 -4.01 3.65 -23.89
CA TYR A 116 -4.59 4.90 -23.44
C TYR A 116 -4.27 6.03 -24.43
N VAL A 117 -5.30 6.65 -24.98
CA VAL A 117 -5.22 7.82 -25.87
C VAL A 117 -5.98 8.98 -25.25
N SER A 118 -7.11 8.67 -24.63
CA SER A 118 -7.98 9.63 -23.94
C SER A 118 -8.82 8.91 -22.88
N SER A 119 -9.59 9.61 -22.08
CA SER A 119 -10.47 9.03 -21.07
C SER A 119 -11.46 8.00 -21.65
N SER A 120 -11.82 8.09 -22.94
CA SER A 120 -12.66 7.09 -23.60
C SER A 120 -12.00 5.69 -23.67
N SER A 121 -10.67 5.63 -23.66
CA SER A 121 -9.95 4.34 -23.60
C SER A 121 -10.27 3.54 -22.33
N LEU A 122 -10.56 4.22 -21.23
CA LEU A 122 -10.91 3.63 -19.94
C LEU A 122 -12.30 2.99 -19.92
N ASN A 123 -13.16 3.28 -20.93
CA ASN A 123 -14.46 2.62 -21.05
C ASN A 123 -14.33 1.10 -21.19
N ALA A 124 -13.20 0.59 -21.64
CA ALA A 124 -12.91 -0.84 -21.70
C ALA A 124 -12.95 -1.52 -20.33
N LEU A 125 -12.71 -0.75 -19.24
CA LEU A 125 -12.72 -1.22 -17.86
C LEU A 125 -14.13 -1.26 -17.24
N LYS A 126 -15.14 -0.70 -17.91
CA LYS A 126 -16.52 -0.81 -17.43
C LYS A 126 -16.94 -2.28 -17.35
N GLY A 127 -17.56 -2.63 -16.23
CA GLY A 127 -17.97 -4.00 -15.96
C GLY A 127 -16.84 -4.95 -15.52
N CYS A 128 -15.63 -4.45 -15.28
CA CYS A 128 -14.63 -5.21 -14.53
C CYS A 128 -15.03 -5.30 -13.06
N ASN A 129 -14.91 -6.50 -12.49
CA ASN A 129 -15.19 -6.76 -11.07
C ASN A 129 -14.03 -6.28 -10.20
N ILE A 130 -12.80 -6.40 -10.74
CA ILE A 130 -11.56 -6.03 -10.08
C ILE A 130 -10.77 -5.10 -10.99
N ILE A 131 -10.17 -4.06 -10.43
CA ILE A 131 -9.31 -3.13 -11.16
C ILE A 131 -7.99 -3.00 -10.42
N PHE A 132 -6.90 -3.30 -11.11
CA PHE A 132 -5.55 -3.10 -10.64
C PHE A 132 -5.00 -1.75 -11.12
N ASP A 133 -4.53 -0.97 -10.17
CA ASP A 133 -3.69 0.20 -10.41
C ASP A 133 -2.22 -0.25 -10.42
N ALA A 134 -1.65 -0.28 -11.61
CA ALA A 134 -0.25 -0.53 -11.90
C ALA A 134 0.38 0.65 -12.66
N LEU A 135 -0.10 1.88 -12.41
CA LEU A 135 0.36 3.07 -13.12
C LEU A 135 1.72 3.53 -12.64
N LEU A 136 1.82 3.87 -11.35
CA LEU A 136 3.02 4.42 -10.73
C LEU A 136 3.23 3.72 -9.37
N GLY A 137 4.46 3.34 -9.09
CA GLY A 137 4.87 2.78 -7.79
C GLY A 137 5.58 3.83 -6.91
N SER A 138 6.21 3.36 -5.85
CA SER A 138 6.92 4.14 -4.83
C SER A 138 8.05 5.02 -5.36
N GLY A 139 8.49 4.80 -6.60
CA GLY A 139 9.51 5.61 -7.27
C GLY A 139 9.07 7.02 -7.68
N THR A 140 7.78 7.33 -7.64
CA THR A 140 7.23 8.61 -8.10
C THR A 140 7.23 9.64 -6.97
N GLN A 141 7.70 10.85 -7.25
CA GLN A 141 7.72 11.96 -6.30
C GLN A 141 7.10 13.21 -6.94
N GLY A 142 6.52 14.06 -6.09
CA GLY A 142 5.94 15.33 -6.50
C GLY A 142 4.54 15.22 -7.08
N LYS A 143 4.06 16.35 -7.61
CA LYS A 143 2.71 16.47 -8.15
C LYS A 143 2.52 15.67 -9.44
N LEU A 144 1.42 14.93 -9.52
CA LEU A 144 1.06 14.21 -10.73
C LEU A 144 0.75 15.16 -11.89
N ARG A 145 1.22 14.81 -13.08
CA ARG A 145 0.89 15.49 -14.33
C ARG A 145 -0.09 14.66 -15.13
N GLU A 146 -0.84 15.33 -16.03
CA GLU A 146 -1.69 14.59 -16.95
C GLU A 146 -0.88 13.55 -17.75
N PRO A 147 -1.45 12.40 -18.01
CA PRO A 147 -2.87 12.04 -17.86
C PRO A 147 -3.24 11.36 -16.52
N TYR A 148 -2.33 11.25 -15.56
CA TYR A 148 -2.54 10.45 -14.34
C TYR A 148 -3.73 10.93 -13.48
N PRO A 149 -3.90 12.23 -13.16
CA PRO A 149 -5.05 12.70 -12.39
C PRO A 149 -6.39 12.36 -13.07
N SER A 150 -6.48 12.55 -14.39
CA SER A 150 -7.69 12.23 -15.16
C SER A 150 -8.01 10.72 -15.12
N ILE A 151 -7.00 9.86 -15.22
CA ILE A 151 -7.16 8.41 -15.12
C ILE A 151 -7.63 8.02 -13.73
N ILE A 152 -6.96 8.49 -12.67
CA ILE A 152 -7.30 8.20 -11.28
C ILE A 152 -8.75 8.61 -10.97
N ASN A 153 -9.13 9.83 -11.34
CA ASN A 153 -10.49 10.32 -11.14
C ASN A 153 -11.55 9.48 -11.87
N TYR A 154 -11.21 8.94 -13.03
CA TYR A 154 -12.09 7.99 -13.72
C TYR A 154 -12.20 6.68 -12.99
N LEU A 155 -11.07 6.08 -12.61
CA LEU A 155 -11.00 4.78 -11.93
C LEU A 155 -11.72 4.81 -10.58
N ASN A 156 -11.57 5.89 -9.83
CA ASN A 156 -12.23 6.06 -8.52
C ASN A 156 -13.76 6.02 -8.61
N LYS A 157 -14.34 6.42 -9.76
CA LYS A 157 -15.80 6.38 -10.00
C LYS A 157 -16.33 4.99 -10.40
N LEU A 158 -15.45 4.06 -10.77
CA LEU A 158 -15.88 2.71 -11.17
C LEU A 158 -16.26 1.88 -9.93
N ARG A 159 -17.37 1.15 -10.06
CA ARG A 159 -17.80 0.17 -9.06
C ARG A 159 -17.05 -1.15 -9.31
N ALA A 160 -15.92 -1.30 -8.67
CA ALA A 160 -15.07 -2.50 -8.74
C ALA A 160 -14.29 -2.62 -7.43
N PHE A 161 -13.83 -3.83 -7.11
CA PHE A 161 -12.82 -4.01 -6.08
C PHE A 161 -11.48 -3.48 -6.60
N LYS A 162 -10.90 -2.51 -5.92
CA LYS A 162 -9.74 -1.75 -6.37
C LYS A 162 -8.48 -2.22 -5.66
N VAL A 163 -7.48 -2.63 -6.42
CA VAL A 163 -6.20 -3.12 -5.92
C VAL A 163 -5.09 -2.21 -6.40
N ALA A 164 -4.30 -1.66 -5.49
CA ALA A 164 -3.08 -0.95 -5.83
C ALA A 164 -1.89 -1.90 -5.78
N ILE A 165 -1.06 -1.85 -6.82
CA ILE A 165 0.24 -2.56 -6.86
C ILE A 165 1.30 -1.61 -6.32
N ASP A 166 2.06 -2.07 -5.33
CA ASP A 166 3.12 -1.38 -4.62
C ASP A 166 2.62 -0.23 -3.73
N ILE A 167 1.99 0.78 -4.31
CA ILE A 167 1.40 1.92 -3.63
C ILE A 167 0.28 2.51 -4.49
N PRO A 168 -0.81 3.04 -3.90
CA PRO A 168 -1.83 3.74 -4.67
C PRO A 168 -1.23 4.87 -5.48
N THR A 169 -1.47 4.88 -6.79
CA THR A 169 -0.94 5.96 -7.66
C THR A 169 -1.39 7.32 -7.15
N GLY A 170 -0.43 8.21 -6.94
CA GLY A 170 -0.63 9.55 -6.42
C GLY A 170 -0.33 9.72 -4.93
N LEU A 171 -0.19 8.63 -4.19
CA LEU A 171 0.24 8.67 -2.80
C LEU A 171 1.76 8.84 -2.71
N ASN A 172 2.23 9.73 -1.86
CA ASN A 172 3.64 9.85 -1.55
C ASN A 172 4.06 8.73 -0.58
N ALA A 173 4.93 7.85 -1.02
CA ALA A 173 5.35 6.66 -0.30
C ALA A 173 6.14 6.94 1.00
N ASP A 174 6.65 8.15 1.18
CA ASP A 174 7.39 8.55 2.38
C ASP A 174 6.55 9.35 3.37
N THR A 175 5.68 10.24 2.87
CA THR A 175 4.93 11.17 3.72
C THR A 175 3.45 10.79 3.88
N GLY A 176 2.93 9.98 2.97
CA GLY A 176 1.51 9.63 2.94
C GLY A 176 0.58 10.74 2.43
N TYR A 177 1.09 11.88 1.98
CA TYR A 177 0.26 12.95 1.42
C TYR A 177 -0.07 12.71 -0.06
N ALA A 178 -1.27 13.14 -0.46
CA ALA A 178 -1.74 13.07 -1.83
C ALA A 178 -2.67 14.23 -2.19
N GLU A 179 -2.55 14.78 -3.42
CA GLU A 179 -3.55 15.71 -3.99
C GLU A 179 -4.63 14.97 -4.79
N THR A 180 -4.21 13.97 -5.55
CA THR A 180 -5.08 13.08 -6.31
C THR A 180 -4.52 11.68 -6.18
N VAL A 181 -5.32 10.76 -5.63
CA VAL A 181 -4.88 9.41 -5.30
C VAL A 181 -5.90 8.37 -5.75
N PHE A 182 -5.42 7.21 -6.17
CA PHE A 182 -6.24 6.05 -6.41
C PHE A 182 -6.76 5.51 -5.07
N ASN A 183 -8.08 5.43 -4.92
CA ASN A 183 -8.72 4.94 -3.69
C ASN A 183 -8.83 3.41 -3.75
N SER A 184 -7.89 2.71 -3.14
CA SER A 184 -7.83 1.25 -3.14
C SER A 184 -8.63 0.62 -2.00
N ASN A 185 -9.15 -0.59 -2.25
CA ASN A 185 -9.68 -1.48 -1.21
C ASN A 185 -8.56 -2.35 -0.62
N LEU A 186 -7.54 -2.64 -1.44
CA LEU A 186 -6.38 -3.44 -1.09
C LEU A 186 -5.13 -2.83 -1.73
N THR A 187 -4.05 -2.72 -0.99
CA THR A 187 -2.72 -2.40 -1.51
C THR A 187 -1.79 -3.57 -1.26
N ILE A 188 -1.20 -4.12 -2.31
CA ILE A 188 -0.15 -5.14 -2.21
C ILE A 188 1.18 -4.45 -2.40
N THR A 189 1.83 -4.13 -1.28
CA THR A 189 3.11 -3.42 -1.30
C THR A 189 4.25 -4.39 -1.48
N LEU A 190 5.13 -4.12 -2.46
CA LEU A 190 6.14 -5.07 -2.91
C LEU A 190 7.44 -4.92 -2.12
N GLY A 191 8.01 -6.03 -1.73
CA GLY A 191 9.23 -6.12 -0.93
C GLY A 191 8.96 -5.89 0.56
N HIS A 192 8.77 -4.65 0.96
CA HIS A 192 8.47 -4.34 2.37
C HIS A 192 7.50 -3.15 2.50
N LEU A 193 6.95 -2.97 3.73
CA LEU A 193 5.99 -1.90 4.03
C LEU A 193 6.66 -0.53 3.88
N LYS A 194 6.02 0.37 3.11
CA LYS A 194 6.41 1.77 2.96
C LYS A 194 5.65 2.62 3.97
N LYS A 195 6.35 3.52 4.65
CA LYS A 195 5.77 4.32 5.74
C LYS A 195 4.59 5.20 5.31
N GLY A 196 4.61 5.72 4.09
CA GLY A 196 3.53 6.55 3.56
C GLY A 196 2.19 5.84 3.41
N LEU A 197 2.14 4.51 3.42
CA LEU A 197 0.88 3.75 3.43
C LEU A 197 0.10 3.90 4.75
N PHE A 198 0.79 4.25 5.83
CA PHE A 198 0.23 4.32 7.19
C PHE A 198 0.15 5.75 7.74
N PHE A 199 0.68 6.74 7.00
CA PHE A 199 0.70 8.15 7.40
C PHE A 199 -0.29 8.98 6.58
N ALA A 200 -0.81 10.05 7.18
CA ALA A 200 -1.65 11.07 6.55
C ALA A 200 -2.78 10.45 5.68
N ASP A 201 -2.85 10.80 4.39
CA ASP A 201 -3.84 10.29 3.45
C ASP A 201 -3.66 8.79 3.15
N GLY A 202 -2.44 8.25 3.34
CA GLY A 202 -2.15 6.83 3.11
C GLY A 202 -3.07 5.91 3.91
N TYR A 203 -3.34 6.23 5.18
CA TYR A 203 -4.25 5.47 6.02
C TYR A 203 -5.68 5.40 5.44
N ALA A 204 -6.14 6.46 4.80
CA ALA A 204 -7.49 6.52 4.24
C ALA A 204 -7.61 5.87 2.84
N TYR A 205 -6.55 5.92 2.03
CA TYR A 205 -6.64 5.54 0.61
C TYR A 205 -5.93 4.23 0.25
N SER A 206 -5.12 3.66 1.15
CA SER A 206 -4.44 2.38 0.88
C SER A 206 -5.35 1.16 1.04
N GLY A 207 -6.48 1.29 1.73
CA GLY A 207 -7.32 0.16 2.09
C GLY A 207 -6.59 -0.83 3.00
N GLU A 208 -6.87 -2.11 2.85
CA GLU A 208 -6.09 -3.18 3.50
C GLU A 208 -4.69 -3.23 2.88
N VAL A 209 -3.64 -3.31 3.69
CA VAL A 209 -2.26 -3.33 3.22
C VAL A 209 -1.64 -4.69 3.45
N GLU A 210 -1.24 -5.36 2.36
CA GLU A 210 -0.58 -6.65 2.38
C GLU A 210 0.86 -6.55 1.87
N LYS A 211 1.79 -7.24 2.52
CA LYS A 211 3.19 -7.33 2.08
C LYS A 211 3.34 -8.45 1.07
N GLY A 212 3.72 -8.11 -0.17
CA GLY A 212 4.12 -9.08 -1.20
C GLY A 212 5.62 -9.30 -1.23
N GLY A 213 6.05 -10.53 -0.95
CA GLY A 213 7.47 -10.91 -1.00
C GLY A 213 8.01 -10.91 -2.43
N ILE A 214 9.19 -10.34 -2.64
CA ILE A 214 9.84 -10.28 -3.96
C ILE A 214 11.05 -11.21 -4.09
N GLY A 215 11.28 -12.07 -3.07
CA GLY A 215 12.42 -12.99 -3.05
C GLY A 215 13.68 -12.38 -2.42
N ILE A 216 13.56 -11.27 -1.72
CA ILE A 216 14.61 -10.69 -0.88
C ILE A 216 14.31 -11.10 0.57
N PRO A 217 15.25 -11.76 1.29
CA PRO A 217 15.02 -12.22 2.66
C PRO A 217 14.96 -11.04 3.65
N ASP A 218 14.17 -11.16 4.71
CA ASP A 218 14.03 -10.12 5.74
C ASP A 218 15.38 -9.77 6.40
N SER A 219 16.31 -10.71 6.48
CA SER A 219 17.68 -10.46 6.98
C SER A 219 18.44 -9.41 6.16
N LEU A 220 18.12 -9.27 4.86
CA LEU A 220 18.70 -8.22 4.02
C LEU A 220 18.06 -6.86 4.33
N TYR A 221 16.74 -6.82 4.49
CA TYR A 221 16.03 -5.59 4.87
C TYR A 221 16.53 -5.04 6.20
N ASN A 222 16.73 -5.90 7.20
CA ASN A 222 17.21 -5.52 8.54
C ASN A 222 18.59 -4.84 8.53
N ARG A 223 19.40 -5.02 7.50
CA ARG A 223 20.72 -4.34 7.35
C ARG A 223 20.59 -2.84 7.07
N PHE A 224 19.41 -2.38 6.64
CA PHE A 224 19.17 -0.98 6.25
C PHE A 224 18.46 -0.16 7.34
N SER A 225 18.49 -0.63 8.59
CA SER A 225 18.08 0.08 9.82
C SER A 225 16.84 0.97 9.66
N PRO A 226 15.63 0.40 9.68
CA PRO A 226 14.40 1.19 9.63
C PRO A 226 14.31 2.11 10.85
N SER A 227 13.79 3.32 10.66
CA SER A 227 13.62 4.30 11.73
C SER A 227 12.20 4.32 12.31
N GLU A 228 11.24 3.80 11.56
CA GLU A 228 9.84 3.75 11.93
C GLU A 228 9.35 2.30 11.99
N PHE A 229 8.35 2.07 12.85
CA PHE A 229 7.77 0.74 13.06
C PHE A 229 6.25 0.83 13.20
N LEU A 230 5.55 -0.12 12.60
CA LEU A 230 4.14 -0.35 12.86
C LEU A 230 4.03 -1.17 14.16
N ILE A 231 3.28 -0.63 15.13
CA ILE A 231 2.99 -1.30 16.39
C ILE A 231 1.79 -2.20 16.19
N GLU A 232 1.94 -3.48 16.47
CA GLU A 232 0.87 -4.47 16.45
C GLU A 232 0.22 -4.60 17.84
N PRO A 233 -1.00 -5.15 17.95
CA PRO A 233 -1.66 -5.36 19.25
C PRO A 233 -0.80 -6.13 20.26
N GLU A 234 -0.05 -7.12 19.80
CA GLU A 234 0.84 -7.94 20.63
C GLU A 234 1.98 -7.13 21.24
N ASP A 235 2.52 -6.18 20.48
CA ASP A 235 3.56 -5.27 20.97
C ASP A 235 2.99 -4.36 22.07
N ALA A 236 1.79 -3.83 21.85
CA ALA A 236 1.12 -2.97 22.83
C ALA A 236 0.81 -3.75 24.11
N ILE A 237 0.31 -4.99 24.00
CA ILE A 237 0.01 -5.86 25.15
C ILE A 237 1.28 -6.19 25.91
N SER A 238 2.37 -6.54 25.22
CA SER A 238 3.65 -6.89 25.85
C SER A 238 4.27 -5.72 26.61
N GLY A 239 3.98 -4.48 26.20
CA GLY A 239 4.41 -3.26 26.86
C GLY A 239 3.57 -2.85 28.09
N LEU A 240 2.43 -3.51 28.33
CA LEU A 240 1.58 -3.19 29.46
C LEU A 240 2.19 -3.72 30.78
N PRO A 241 2.26 -2.89 31.83
CA PRO A 241 2.76 -3.34 33.13
C PRO A 241 1.83 -4.39 33.75
N VAL A 242 2.38 -5.53 34.14
CA VAL A 242 1.65 -6.55 34.89
C VAL A 242 1.51 -6.07 36.34
N LYS A 243 0.27 -5.85 36.78
CA LYS A 243 -0.01 -5.44 38.15
C LYS A 243 0.04 -6.63 39.10
N ALA A 244 0.79 -6.50 40.18
CA ALA A 244 0.77 -7.48 41.25
C ALA A 244 -0.61 -7.58 41.89
N LYS A 245 -1.01 -8.77 42.33
CA LYS A 245 -2.34 -9.00 42.95
C LYS A 245 -2.58 -8.17 44.23
N ASN A 246 -1.52 -7.80 44.94
CA ASN A 246 -1.54 -7.01 46.18
C ASN A 246 -1.21 -5.52 45.95
N ILE A 247 -1.30 -5.04 44.70
CA ILE A 247 -1.02 -3.64 44.39
C ILE A 247 -2.05 -2.72 45.06
N HIS A 248 -1.62 -1.64 45.62
CA HIS A 248 -2.50 -0.61 46.17
C HIS A 248 -2.34 0.74 45.47
N LYS A 249 -3.27 1.68 45.69
CA LYS A 249 -3.34 2.95 44.95
C LYS A 249 -2.06 3.75 44.89
N TYR A 250 -1.23 3.69 45.93
CA TYR A 250 0.03 4.46 45.97
C TYR A 250 1.17 3.80 45.18
N SER A 251 1.17 2.46 45.10
CA SER A 251 2.17 1.71 44.33
C SER A 251 1.76 1.55 42.86
N ALA A 252 0.48 1.77 42.51
CA ALA A 252 -0.01 1.71 41.12
C ALA A 252 0.36 2.95 40.27
N GLY A 253 1.17 3.85 40.82
CA GLY A 253 1.63 5.06 40.14
C GLY A 253 0.68 6.26 40.26
N LYS A 254 1.27 7.44 40.17
CA LYS A 254 0.56 8.72 40.21
C LYS A 254 0.85 9.48 38.91
N VAL A 255 -0.18 10.05 38.29
CA VAL A 255 -0.03 10.85 37.06
C VAL A 255 -0.47 12.28 37.36
N LEU A 256 0.40 13.22 37.09
CA LEU A 256 0.09 14.67 37.11
C LEU A 256 -0.26 15.11 35.68
N THR A 257 -1.48 15.58 35.49
CA THR A 257 -1.94 16.19 34.25
C THR A 257 -1.92 17.71 34.40
N ILE A 258 -1.13 18.40 33.58
CA ILE A 258 -1.11 19.88 33.53
C ILE A 258 -1.77 20.26 32.22
N ALA A 259 -3.03 20.69 32.24
CA ALA A 259 -3.82 20.95 31.06
C ALA A 259 -5.02 21.85 31.33
N GLY A 260 -5.66 22.32 30.26
CA GLY A 260 -6.85 23.15 30.30
C GLY A 260 -6.58 24.61 29.96
N SER A 261 -7.58 25.25 29.41
CA SER A 261 -7.65 26.69 29.18
C SER A 261 -9.09 27.15 29.42
N GLY A 262 -9.31 28.45 29.57
CA GLY A 262 -10.66 29.01 29.81
C GLY A 262 -11.70 28.61 28.76
N SER A 263 -11.28 28.32 27.54
CA SER A 263 -12.15 27.87 26.43
C SER A 263 -12.27 26.36 26.27
N LEU A 264 -11.37 25.56 26.86
CA LEU A 264 -11.30 24.09 26.67
C LEU A 264 -11.02 23.33 27.98
N PRO A 265 -11.88 23.46 29.01
CA PRO A 265 -11.69 22.77 30.30
C PRO A 265 -11.98 21.26 30.20
N GLY A 266 -12.87 20.85 29.30
CA GLY A 266 -13.32 19.46 29.17
C GLY A 266 -12.20 18.47 28.80
N ALA A 267 -11.25 18.86 27.96
CA ALA A 267 -10.10 18.03 27.60
C ALA A 267 -9.23 17.66 28.80
N ALA A 268 -9.00 18.60 29.71
CA ALA A 268 -8.25 18.39 30.95
C ALA A 268 -8.94 17.35 31.84
N VAL A 269 -10.26 17.48 32.03
CA VAL A 269 -11.08 16.56 32.83
C VAL A 269 -11.07 15.16 32.22
N LEU A 270 -11.27 15.04 30.90
CA LEU A 270 -11.26 13.75 30.20
C LEU A 270 -9.91 13.06 30.34
N THR A 271 -8.81 13.80 30.20
CA THR A 271 -7.46 13.25 30.35
C THR A 271 -7.26 12.75 31.80
N ALA A 272 -7.58 13.52 32.80
CA ALA A 272 -7.43 13.13 34.20
C ALA A 272 -8.31 11.93 34.58
N ALA A 273 -9.53 11.85 34.05
CA ALA A 273 -10.42 10.71 34.26
C ALA A 273 -9.91 9.43 33.56
N SER A 274 -9.35 9.56 32.37
CA SER A 274 -8.78 8.44 31.62
C SER A 274 -7.60 7.79 32.35
N VAL A 275 -6.78 8.56 33.04
CA VAL A 275 -5.67 8.08 33.88
C VAL A 275 -6.12 7.01 34.88
N LEU A 276 -7.25 7.24 35.56
CA LEU A 276 -7.80 6.26 36.51
C LEU A 276 -8.37 5.02 35.78
N LYS A 277 -9.03 5.22 34.62
CA LYS A 277 -9.63 4.13 33.86
C LYS A 277 -8.60 3.14 33.32
N ILE A 278 -7.42 3.60 32.89
CA ILE A 278 -6.34 2.71 32.48
C ILE A 278 -5.56 2.12 33.66
N GLY A 279 -5.94 2.51 34.89
CA GLY A 279 -5.54 1.82 36.12
C GLY A 279 -4.36 2.44 36.85
N ALA A 280 -4.06 3.71 36.68
CA ALA A 280 -3.18 4.44 37.60
C ALA A 280 -3.80 4.52 39.01
N GLY A 281 -2.95 4.58 40.03
CA GLY A 281 -3.39 4.61 41.42
C GLY A 281 -3.93 5.98 41.85
N ALA A 282 -3.47 7.07 41.24
CA ALA A 282 -3.95 8.41 41.46
C ALA A 282 -3.80 9.28 40.22
N SER A 283 -4.75 10.19 40.02
CA SER A 283 -4.72 11.25 39.01
C SER A 283 -4.78 12.61 39.69
N ILE A 284 -3.85 13.47 39.35
CA ILE A 284 -3.78 14.85 39.87
C ILE A 284 -3.94 15.75 38.64
N LEU A 285 -4.93 16.65 38.70
CA LEU A 285 -5.15 17.64 37.64
C LEU A 285 -4.76 19.02 38.14
N ALA A 286 -3.79 19.62 37.45
CA ALA A 286 -3.43 21.03 37.64
C ALA A 286 -3.89 21.83 36.43
N PHE A 287 -4.65 22.89 36.66
CA PHE A 287 -5.19 23.77 35.63
C PHE A 287 -5.15 25.24 36.06
N PRO A 288 -5.20 26.20 35.13
CA PRO A 288 -5.17 27.62 35.44
C PRO A 288 -6.36 28.06 36.32
N LYS A 289 -6.16 29.01 37.22
CA LYS A 289 -7.24 29.55 38.06
C LYS A 289 -8.41 30.19 37.30
N SER A 290 -8.20 30.52 36.05
CA SER A 290 -9.19 31.12 35.14
C SER A 290 -10.14 30.10 34.47
N VAL A 291 -10.05 28.83 34.80
CA VAL A 291 -10.85 27.74 34.22
C VAL A 291 -11.95 27.31 35.15
#